data_be0d2acd8266ab03b0fd448b9d3c755f
#
_entry.id   be0d2acd8266ab03b0fd448b9d3c755f
#
_cell.length_a   1.000
_cell.length_b   1.000
_cell.length_c   1.000
_cell.angle_alpha   90.00
_cell.angle_beta   90.00
_cell.angle_gamma   90.00
#
_symmetry.space_group_name_H-M   'P 1'
#
loop_
_entity.id
_entity.type
_entity.pdbx_description
1 polymer ?
#
loop_
_entity_poly.entity_id
_entity_poly.type
_entity_poly.pdbx_seq_one_letter_code
_entity_poly.pdbx_strand_id
1 'polypeptide(L)'
;MSTQAFEVSQRPSQLRTRALAPAIGAEIVGVDLSAPMSDETFAKVLDCWHRNLVILFRDQHLTEDDQVRFGERFGPPAVSHTRRYTTKNPAVMLISNIRENGELIGALPDGEMHFHTDQC
;
A
#
# COMPACT_ATOMS: atom_id res chain seq x y z
N MET A 1 -42.42 -4.13 -15.79
CA MET A 1 -41.81 -4.34 -14.46
C MET A 1 -40.45 -3.70 -14.48
N SER A 2 -40.33 -2.51 -13.89
CA SER A 2 -39.09 -1.73 -13.89
C SER A 2 -38.21 -2.19 -12.76
N THR A 3 -37.06 -2.75 -13.08
CA THR A 3 -36.02 -3.07 -12.10
C THR A 3 -35.28 -1.77 -11.80
N GLN A 4 -35.57 -1.15 -10.66
CA GLN A 4 -34.75 -0.04 -10.13
C GLN A 4 -33.44 -0.61 -9.65
N ALA A 5 -32.38 -0.26 -10.35
CA ALA A 5 -31.02 -0.45 -9.85
C ALA A 5 -30.83 0.43 -8.62
N PHE A 6 -30.54 -0.19 -7.48
CA PHE A 6 -30.09 0.52 -6.29
C PHE A 6 -28.72 1.12 -6.57
N GLU A 7 -28.68 2.41 -6.88
CA GLU A 7 -27.46 3.18 -6.78
C GLU A 7 -27.05 3.24 -5.31
N VAL A 8 -26.03 2.46 -4.97
CA VAL A 8 -25.32 2.64 -3.70
C VAL A 8 -24.59 3.97 -3.80
N SER A 9 -25.24 5.01 -3.30
CA SER A 9 -24.63 6.32 -3.11
C SER A 9 -23.47 6.17 -2.14
N GLN A 10 -22.26 5.99 -2.67
CA GLN A 10 -21.04 6.10 -1.89
C GLN A 10 -20.92 7.56 -1.44
N ARG A 11 -21.20 7.80 -0.16
CA ARG A 11 -20.86 9.09 0.46
C ARG A 11 -19.36 9.31 0.21
N PRO A 12 -18.96 10.50 -0.24
CA PRO A 12 -17.54 10.78 -0.40
C PRO A 12 -16.87 10.53 0.95
N SER A 13 -15.96 9.58 0.99
CA SER A 13 -15.17 9.29 2.18
C SER A 13 -14.48 10.60 2.56
N GLN A 14 -14.82 11.14 3.73
CA GLN A 14 -14.16 12.35 4.22
C GLN A 14 -12.74 11.97 4.65
N LEU A 15 -11.83 11.98 3.68
CA LEU A 15 -10.40 11.85 3.95
C LEU A 15 -10.00 12.93 4.98
N ARG A 16 -9.45 12.48 6.08
CA ARG A 16 -8.91 13.33 7.14
C ARG A 16 -7.44 12.96 7.36
N THR A 17 -6.66 13.92 7.78
CA THR A 17 -5.24 13.71 8.09
C THR A 17 -4.98 14.03 9.55
N ARG A 18 -4.09 13.28 10.18
CA ARG A 18 -3.62 13.48 11.55
C ARG A 18 -2.09 13.40 11.57
N ALA A 19 -1.43 14.46 12.03
CA ALA A 19 0.02 14.43 12.21
C ALA A 19 0.41 13.34 13.22
N LEU A 20 1.46 12.58 12.90
CA LEU A 20 2.03 11.55 13.77
C LEU A 20 3.15 12.12 14.64
N ALA A 21 3.91 13.06 14.09
CA ALA A 21 4.97 13.78 14.80
C ALA A 21 5.08 15.22 14.26
N PRO A 22 5.75 16.14 14.98
CA PRO A 22 5.85 17.53 14.54
C PRO A 22 6.61 17.72 13.22
N ALA A 23 7.61 16.88 12.96
CA ALA A 23 8.52 17.04 11.83
C ALA A 23 8.16 16.18 10.62
N ILE A 24 7.58 14.99 10.82
CA ILE A 24 7.40 13.99 9.77
C ILE A 24 6.27 13.03 10.12
N GLY A 25 5.54 12.62 9.11
CA GLY A 25 4.52 11.58 9.22
C GLY A 25 3.11 12.08 9.46
N ALA A 26 2.17 11.56 8.67
CA ALA A 26 0.75 11.79 8.84
C ALA A 26 -0.04 10.48 8.65
N GLU A 27 -1.08 10.30 9.46
CA GLU A 27 -2.07 9.26 9.25
C GLU A 27 -3.20 9.79 8.38
N ILE A 28 -3.56 9.00 7.37
CA ILE A 28 -4.73 9.25 6.53
C ILE A 28 -5.87 8.35 7.00
N VAL A 29 -6.98 8.97 7.38
CA VAL A 29 -8.16 8.31 7.93
C VAL A 29 -9.33 8.47 6.98
N GLY A 30 -10.18 7.45 6.88
CA GLY A 30 -11.40 7.47 6.07
C GLY A 30 -11.19 7.04 4.62
N VAL A 31 -10.07 6.36 4.35
CA VAL A 31 -9.76 5.75 3.05
C VAL A 31 -9.64 4.25 3.22
N ASP A 32 -10.29 3.51 2.33
CA ASP A 32 -10.15 2.06 2.19
C ASP A 32 -9.35 1.78 0.91
N LEU A 33 -8.14 1.27 1.07
CA LEU A 33 -7.23 0.97 -0.04
C LEU A 33 -7.63 -0.30 -0.81
N SER A 34 -8.51 -1.14 -0.27
CA SER A 34 -9.07 -2.30 -0.96
C SER A 34 -10.12 -1.91 -2.00
N ALA A 35 -10.69 -0.70 -1.90
CA ALA A 35 -11.67 -0.17 -2.83
C ALA A 35 -11.03 0.70 -3.93
N PRO A 36 -11.68 0.83 -5.10
CA PRO A 36 -11.27 1.80 -6.10
C PRO A 36 -11.23 3.22 -5.53
N MET A 37 -10.17 3.96 -5.83
CA MET A 37 -9.96 5.32 -5.34
C MET A 37 -10.13 6.32 -6.50
N SER A 38 -10.92 7.38 -6.28
CA SER A 38 -11.06 8.46 -7.26
C SER A 38 -9.77 9.25 -7.41
N ASP A 39 -9.60 9.91 -8.56
CA ASP A 39 -8.43 10.76 -8.81
C ASP A 39 -8.37 11.94 -7.83
N GLU A 40 -9.53 12.50 -7.44
CA GLU A 40 -9.60 13.54 -6.42
C GLU A 40 -9.09 13.06 -5.06
N THR A 41 -9.49 11.87 -4.63
CA THR A 41 -9.03 11.28 -3.37
C THR A 41 -7.54 10.98 -3.42
N PHE A 42 -7.06 10.43 -4.54
CA PHE A 42 -5.64 10.15 -4.73
C PHE A 42 -4.80 11.44 -4.72
N ALA A 43 -5.26 12.51 -5.34
CA ALA A 43 -4.56 13.80 -5.31
C ALA A 43 -4.37 14.31 -3.86
N LYS A 44 -5.37 14.12 -2.98
CA LYS A 44 -5.26 14.46 -1.56
C LYS A 44 -4.25 13.56 -0.81
N VAL A 45 -4.21 12.28 -1.14
CA VAL A 45 -3.21 11.33 -0.61
C VAL A 45 -1.81 11.76 -1.01
N LEU A 46 -1.61 12.07 -2.28
CA LEU A 46 -0.33 12.50 -2.84
C LEU A 46 0.15 13.82 -2.22
N ASP A 47 -0.73 14.81 -2.08
CA ASP A 47 -0.41 16.08 -1.41
C ASP A 47 -0.04 15.86 0.06
N CYS A 48 -0.77 14.99 0.76
CA CYS A 48 -0.45 14.63 2.14
C CYS A 48 0.93 13.98 2.26
N TRP A 49 1.27 13.07 1.34
CA TRP A 49 2.59 12.44 1.30
C TRP A 49 3.71 13.45 1.05
N HIS A 50 3.56 14.31 0.05
CA HIS A 50 4.58 15.32 -0.27
C HIS A 50 4.85 16.29 0.89
N ARG A 51 3.83 16.62 1.66
CA ARG A 51 3.97 17.53 2.82
C ARG A 51 4.55 16.86 4.05
N ASN A 52 4.29 15.57 4.25
CA ASN A 52 4.62 14.89 5.50
C ASN A 52 5.71 13.82 5.33
N LEU A 53 6.15 13.53 4.10
CA LEU A 53 7.20 12.57 3.70
C LEU A 53 6.89 11.10 4.00
N VAL A 54 6.13 10.81 5.05
CA VAL A 54 5.63 9.48 5.43
C VAL A 54 4.12 9.56 5.65
N ILE A 55 3.37 8.64 5.06
CA ILE A 55 1.93 8.50 5.31
C ILE A 55 1.62 7.12 5.85
N LEU A 56 0.64 7.05 6.72
CA LEU A 56 0.19 5.83 7.37
C LEU A 56 -1.31 5.63 7.15
N PHE A 57 -1.67 4.42 6.77
CA PHE A 57 -3.06 3.95 6.73
C PHE A 57 -3.20 2.80 7.72
N ARG A 58 -4.06 2.95 8.73
CA ARG A 58 -4.32 1.90 9.72
C ARG A 58 -5.50 1.03 9.28
N ASP A 59 -5.56 -0.17 9.86
CA ASP A 59 -6.69 -1.10 9.77
C ASP A 59 -7.09 -1.42 8.32
N GLN A 60 -6.10 -1.55 7.42
CA GLN A 60 -6.30 -1.92 6.03
C GLN A 60 -6.23 -3.44 5.88
N HIS A 61 -7.18 -4.02 5.17
CA HIS A 61 -7.22 -5.45 4.84
C HIS A 61 -7.03 -5.61 3.33
N LEU A 62 -5.78 -5.66 2.90
CA LEU A 62 -5.39 -5.67 1.49
C LEU A 62 -5.04 -7.06 1.01
N THR A 63 -5.49 -7.40 -0.19
CA THR A 63 -4.89 -8.46 -1.00
C THR A 63 -3.60 -7.93 -1.66
N GLU A 64 -2.78 -8.83 -2.21
CA GLU A 64 -1.61 -8.42 -3.01
C GLU A 64 -2.01 -7.56 -4.22
N ASP A 65 -3.12 -7.89 -4.87
CA ASP A 65 -3.63 -7.13 -6.01
C ASP A 65 -4.10 -5.73 -5.60
N ASP A 66 -4.68 -5.57 -4.42
CA ASP A 66 -5.04 -4.26 -3.86
C ASP A 66 -3.79 -3.41 -3.62
N GLN A 67 -2.75 -4.01 -3.06
CA GLN A 67 -1.47 -3.33 -2.81
C GLN A 67 -0.83 -2.88 -4.12
N VAL A 68 -0.78 -3.74 -5.13
CA VAL A 68 -0.23 -3.41 -6.45
C VAL A 68 -1.05 -2.31 -7.11
N ARG A 69 -2.38 -2.43 -7.12
CA ARG A 69 -3.28 -1.41 -7.69
C ARG A 69 -3.08 -0.04 -7.05
N PHE A 70 -2.93 0.01 -5.73
CA PHE A 70 -2.64 1.27 -5.04
C PHE A 70 -1.24 1.79 -5.40
N GLY A 71 -0.23 0.93 -5.43
CA GLY A 71 1.14 1.29 -5.81
C GLY A 71 1.23 1.86 -7.24
N GLU A 72 0.51 1.29 -8.19
CA GLU A 72 0.46 1.75 -9.59
C GLU A 72 -0.01 3.20 -9.75
N ARG A 73 -0.74 3.73 -8.77
CA ARG A 73 -1.15 5.13 -8.75
C ARG A 73 0.04 6.10 -8.63
N PHE A 74 1.15 5.65 -8.06
CA PHE A 74 2.37 6.44 -7.91
C PHE A 74 3.33 6.30 -9.10
N GLY A 75 3.15 5.27 -9.90
CA GLY A 75 3.97 4.97 -11.07
C GLY A 75 4.02 3.47 -11.36
N PRO A 76 4.68 3.06 -12.45
CA PRO A 76 4.82 1.64 -12.76
C PRO A 76 5.59 0.91 -11.65
N PRO A 77 5.05 -0.19 -11.12
CA PRO A 77 5.73 -0.94 -10.07
C PRO A 77 7.00 -1.60 -10.62
N ALA A 78 8.04 -1.65 -9.80
CA ALA A 78 9.20 -2.47 -10.10
C ALA A 78 8.81 -3.95 -10.10
N VAL A 79 9.23 -4.68 -11.12
CA VAL A 79 9.00 -6.12 -11.22
C VAL A 79 10.29 -6.84 -10.91
N SER A 80 10.29 -7.70 -9.89
CA SER A 80 11.44 -8.54 -9.60
C SER A 80 11.47 -9.75 -10.50
N HIS A 81 12.59 -9.98 -11.16
CA HIS A 81 12.83 -11.18 -11.95
C HIS A 81 13.30 -12.36 -11.10
N THR A 82 13.57 -12.13 -9.83
CA THR A 82 14.02 -13.18 -8.89
C THR A 82 12.83 -13.84 -8.25
N ARG A 83 12.30 -14.88 -8.90
CA ARG A 83 11.13 -15.63 -8.42
C ARG A 83 11.24 -16.20 -7.00
N ARG A 84 12.46 -16.34 -6.47
CA ARG A 84 12.70 -16.86 -5.13
C ARG A 84 12.08 -15.99 -4.02
N TYR A 85 11.95 -14.69 -4.26
CA TYR A 85 11.52 -13.73 -3.25
C TYR A 85 10.20 -13.04 -3.61
N THR A 86 9.59 -13.40 -4.73
CA THR A 86 8.28 -12.88 -5.10
C THR A 86 7.19 -13.87 -4.73
N THR A 87 6.02 -13.33 -4.46
CA THR A 87 4.78 -14.09 -4.33
C THR A 87 4.31 -14.57 -5.73
N LYS A 88 3.06 -14.94 -5.85
CA LYS A 88 2.46 -15.21 -7.17
C LYS A 88 2.44 -13.97 -8.06
N ASN A 89 2.43 -12.79 -7.46
CA ASN A 89 2.51 -11.52 -8.16
C ASN A 89 3.99 -11.05 -8.22
N PRO A 90 4.60 -10.92 -9.41
CA PRO A 90 6.00 -10.52 -9.55
C PRO A 90 6.29 -9.07 -9.09
N ALA A 91 5.27 -8.25 -8.93
CA ALA A 91 5.38 -6.90 -8.36
C ALA A 91 5.36 -6.87 -6.83
N VAL A 92 5.18 -8.02 -6.18
CA VAL A 92 5.16 -8.15 -4.71
C VAL A 92 6.33 -9.00 -4.26
N MET A 93 7.25 -8.39 -3.50
CA MET A 93 8.36 -9.08 -2.89
C MET A 93 8.07 -9.38 -1.42
N LEU A 94 8.30 -10.60 -1.01
CA LEU A 94 8.14 -11.02 0.38
C LEU A 94 9.41 -10.67 1.17
N ILE A 95 9.30 -9.75 2.10
CA ILE A 95 10.37 -9.41 3.03
C ILE A 95 10.12 -10.16 4.34
N SER A 96 10.87 -11.22 4.57
CA SER A 96 10.66 -12.11 5.71
C SER A 96 11.90 -12.97 5.98
N ASN A 97 12.12 -13.30 7.24
CA ASN A 97 13.07 -14.31 7.70
C ASN A 97 12.39 -15.63 8.07
N ILE A 98 11.11 -15.78 7.75
CA ILE A 98 10.36 -17.01 8.00
C ILE A 98 10.91 -18.14 7.11
N ARG A 99 10.91 -19.35 7.67
CA ARG A 99 11.32 -20.56 6.96
C ARG A 99 10.13 -21.50 6.81
N GLU A 100 10.01 -22.07 5.62
CA GLU A 100 9.12 -23.20 5.35
C GLU A 100 9.97 -24.39 4.93
N ASN A 101 9.80 -25.54 5.59
CA ASN A 101 10.62 -26.74 5.36
C ASN A 101 12.15 -26.50 5.44
N GLY A 102 12.57 -25.57 6.31
CA GLY A 102 13.97 -25.21 6.49
C GLY A 102 14.52 -24.17 5.52
N GLU A 103 13.79 -23.83 4.46
CA GLU A 103 14.18 -22.84 3.45
C GLU A 103 13.56 -21.45 3.72
N LEU A 104 14.34 -20.41 3.54
CA LEU A 104 13.84 -19.04 3.63
C LEU A 104 12.84 -18.75 2.53
N ILE A 105 11.65 -18.22 2.88
CA ILE A 105 10.62 -17.84 1.91
C ILE A 105 10.68 -16.35 1.52
N GLY A 106 11.46 -15.55 2.22
CA GLY A 106 11.59 -14.12 2.01
C GLY A 106 12.99 -13.67 1.60
N ALA A 107 13.11 -12.41 1.23
CA ALA A 107 14.34 -11.81 0.71
C ALA A 107 15.40 -11.50 1.79
N LEU A 108 15.03 -11.47 3.07
CA LEU A 108 15.95 -11.15 4.15
C LEU A 108 16.48 -12.41 4.84
N PRO A 109 17.81 -12.61 4.88
CA PRO A 109 18.40 -13.60 5.76
C PRO A 109 18.28 -13.17 7.23
N ASP A 110 18.48 -14.12 8.16
CA ASP A 110 18.67 -13.80 9.57
C ASP A 110 19.91 -12.92 9.72
N GLY A 111 19.81 -11.84 10.48
CA GLY A 111 20.94 -10.94 10.74
C GLY A 111 20.55 -9.48 10.91
N GLU A 112 21.54 -8.64 11.14
CA GLU A 112 21.33 -7.20 11.25
C GLU A 112 21.09 -6.57 9.87
N MET A 113 20.08 -5.70 9.81
CA MET A 113 19.85 -4.87 8.65
C MET A 113 20.61 -3.56 8.81
N HIS A 114 21.55 -3.30 7.90
CA HIS A 114 22.25 -2.02 7.87
C HIS A 114 21.29 -0.89 7.48
N PHE A 115 21.63 0.32 7.92
CA PHE A 115 20.89 1.52 7.51
C PHE A 115 20.96 1.66 5.99
N HIS A 116 19.82 1.80 5.35
CA HIS A 116 19.70 1.78 3.88
C HIS A 116 18.54 2.66 3.41
N THR A 117 18.46 2.86 2.11
CA THR A 117 17.26 3.34 1.42
C THR A 117 16.63 2.19 0.67
N ASP A 118 15.29 2.16 0.64
CA ASP A 118 14.57 1.21 -0.19
C ASP A 118 14.76 1.51 -1.68
N GLN A 119 14.53 0.50 -2.51
CA GLN A 119 14.60 0.68 -3.96
C GLN A 119 13.47 1.62 -4.41
N CYS A 120 13.83 2.59 -5.24
CA CYS A 120 12.90 3.54 -5.86
C CYS A 120 12.57 3.11 -7.29
#